data_39e0e112ac36fea45160fb1ecd1976a0
#
_entry.id   39e0e112ac36fea45160fb1ecd1976a0
#
_cell.length_a   1.000
_cell.length_b   1.000
_cell.length_c   1.000
_cell.angle_alpha   90.00
_cell.angle_beta   90.00
_cell.angle_gamma   90.00
#
_symmetry.space_group_name_H-M   'P 1'
#
loop_
_entity.id
_entity.type
_entity.pdbx_description
1 polymer ?
#
loop_
_entity_poly.entity_id
_entity_poly.type
_entity_poly.pdbx_seq_one_letter_code
_entity_poly.pdbx_strand_id
1 'polypeptide(L)'
;MPFQDYRCADNTFDLIYSASAFHWIPEQIGYGKVYKMLKPGGVFARFACHPWFDTNGQEELAAAIYRVYRKFVPEAKASSEYGEEDARRRADIAAKYGFADIQYKLYYRTQVYSSEEYIKRISIENDKIALPKDKRDGLLAGIRSVIDRYGGTLTLYTTTDLNLARKM
;
A
#
# COMPACT_ATOMS: atom_id res chain seq x y z
N MET A 1 -3.50 -7.68 19.37
CA MET A 1 -2.93 -6.56 20.14
C MET A 1 -2.35 -5.55 19.16
N PRO A 2 -2.70 -4.27 19.23
CA PRO A 2 -2.10 -3.23 18.40
C PRO A 2 -0.58 -3.12 18.64
N PHE A 3 0.17 -2.73 17.59
CA PHE A 3 1.62 -2.57 17.70
C PHE A 3 2.03 -1.56 18.80
N GLN A 4 1.22 -0.52 19.00
CA GLN A 4 1.46 0.50 20.03
C GLN A 4 1.51 -0.10 21.45
N ASP A 5 0.75 -1.17 21.69
CA ASP A 5 0.61 -1.79 23.00
C ASP A 5 1.60 -2.93 23.24
N TYR A 6 2.25 -3.42 22.18
CA TYR A 6 3.28 -4.45 22.30
C TYR A 6 4.44 -3.97 23.18
N ARG A 7 4.91 -4.79 24.08
CA ARG A 7 6.03 -4.48 24.99
C ARG A 7 7.12 -5.53 24.86
N CYS A 8 8.34 -5.08 24.80
CA CYS A 8 9.56 -5.89 24.90
C CYS A 8 10.67 -5.02 25.49
N ALA A 9 11.80 -5.63 25.84
CA ALA A 9 13.00 -4.89 26.21
C ALA A 9 13.55 -4.11 25.02
N ASP A 10 14.26 -3.04 25.28
CA ASP A 10 15.02 -2.33 24.25
C ASP A 10 16.14 -3.24 23.72
N ASN A 11 16.58 -2.97 22.48
CA ASN A 11 17.68 -3.72 21.85
C ASN A 11 17.43 -5.25 21.78
N THR A 12 16.21 -5.65 21.45
CA THR A 12 15.82 -7.08 21.41
C THR A 12 16.03 -7.70 20.02
N PHE A 13 15.75 -6.97 18.95
CA PHE A 13 15.64 -7.54 17.61
C PHE A 13 16.80 -7.14 16.70
N ASP A 14 17.25 -8.07 15.88
CA ASP A 14 18.23 -7.81 14.81
C ASP A 14 17.53 -7.27 13.54
N LEU A 15 16.27 -7.69 13.33
CA LEU A 15 15.42 -7.28 12.22
C LEU A 15 13.99 -7.06 12.69
N ILE A 16 13.43 -5.93 12.30
CA ILE A 16 11.99 -5.67 12.36
C ILE A 16 11.53 -5.36 10.96
N TYR A 17 10.46 -6.01 10.51
CA TYR A 17 9.88 -5.72 9.20
C TYR A 17 8.39 -5.40 9.26
N SER A 18 7.91 -4.64 8.27
CA SER A 18 6.49 -4.35 8.11
C SER A 18 6.09 -4.41 6.64
N ALA A 19 5.12 -5.27 6.35
CA ALA A 19 4.55 -5.48 5.02
C ALA A 19 3.18 -4.80 4.90
N SER A 20 3.08 -3.73 4.11
CA SER A 20 1.83 -2.99 3.82
C SER A 20 0.97 -2.67 5.05
N ALA A 21 1.60 -2.47 6.21
CA ALA A 21 0.89 -2.26 7.48
C ALA A 21 1.36 -1.02 8.25
N PHE A 22 2.61 -0.56 8.05
CA PHE A 22 3.20 0.50 8.88
C PHE A 22 2.48 1.85 8.76
N HIS A 23 1.78 2.10 7.67
CA HIS A 23 1.00 3.32 7.46
C HIS A 23 -0.23 3.47 8.39
N TRP A 24 -0.62 2.39 9.08
CA TRP A 24 -1.66 2.43 10.11
C TRP A 24 -1.16 2.90 11.47
N ILE A 25 0.17 3.03 11.63
CA ILE A 25 0.80 3.44 12.87
C ILE A 25 1.22 4.90 12.74
N PRO A 26 0.86 5.78 13.70
CA PRO A 26 1.35 7.16 13.70
C PRO A 26 2.88 7.19 13.59
N GLU A 27 3.42 8.00 12.67
CA GLU A 27 4.83 8.02 12.29
C GLU A 27 5.77 8.08 13.50
N GLN A 28 5.54 9.04 14.40
CA GLN A 28 6.38 9.24 15.59
C GLN A 28 6.38 8.02 16.51
N ILE A 29 5.22 7.39 16.69
CA ILE A 29 5.09 6.20 17.56
C ILE A 29 5.79 5.02 16.88
N GLY A 30 5.54 4.81 15.59
CA GLY A 30 6.04 3.67 14.83
C GLY A 30 7.57 3.64 14.77
N TYR A 31 8.17 4.69 14.23
CA TYR A 31 9.62 4.75 14.06
C TYR A 31 10.36 4.81 15.40
N GLY A 32 9.89 5.63 16.34
CA GLY A 32 10.53 5.73 17.66
C GLY A 32 10.53 4.39 18.43
N LYS A 33 9.43 3.64 18.32
CA LYS A 33 9.32 2.33 18.96
C LYS A 33 10.19 1.27 18.28
N VAL A 34 10.17 1.21 16.94
CA VAL A 34 11.01 0.29 16.17
C VAL A 34 12.48 0.56 16.48
N TYR A 35 12.89 1.84 16.53
CA TYR A 35 14.27 2.21 16.85
C TYR A 35 14.70 1.69 18.23
N LYS A 36 13.87 1.85 19.26
CA LYS A 36 14.18 1.33 20.61
C LYS A 36 14.29 -0.19 20.63
N MET A 37 13.41 -0.89 19.94
CA MET A 37 13.35 -2.36 19.94
C MET A 37 14.50 -3.01 19.17
N LEU A 38 15.07 -2.33 18.17
CA LEU A 38 16.21 -2.85 17.43
C LEU A 38 17.50 -2.76 18.24
N LYS A 39 18.36 -3.78 18.11
CA LYS A 39 19.74 -3.73 18.57
C LYS A 39 20.56 -2.70 17.81
N PRO A 40 21.67 -2.17 18.37
CA PRO A 40 22.67 -1.48 17.55
C PRO A 40 23.08 -2.33 16.35
N GLY A 41 23.13 -1.75 15.15
CA GLY A 41 23.33 -2.47 13.90
C GLY A 41 22.10 -3.18 13.32
N GLY A 42 21.02 -3.30 14.08
CA GLY A 42 19.77 -3.90 13.63
C GLY A 42 19.08 -3.12 12.51
N VAL A 43 18.27 -3.80 11.72
CA VAL A 43 17.65 -3.25 10.50
C VAL A 43 16.15 -3.17 10.64
N PHE A 44 15.57 -2.04 10.23
CA PHE A 44 14.15 -1.90 9.94
C PHE A 44 13.92 -2.07 8.45
N ALA A 45 13.15 -3.08 8.04
CA ALA A 45 12.73 -3.32 6.67
C ALA A 45 11.25 -3.00 6.52
N ARG A 46 10.91 -2.09 5.61
CA ARG A 46 9.55 -1.65 5.37
C ARG A 46 9.23 -1.76 3.90
N PHE A 47 8.15 -2.44 3.55
CA PHE A 47 7.72 -2.53 2.16
C PHE A 47 6.20 -2.40 2.03
N ALA A 48 5.77 -1.89 0.89
CA ALA A 48 4.37 -1.75 0.54
C ALA A 48 4.15 -1.89 -0.96
N CYS A 49 2.95 -2.31 -1.32
CA CYS A 49 2.50 -2.42 -2.69
C CYS A 49 1.63 -1.21 -3.05
N HIS A 50 1.91 -0.62 -4.20
CA HIS A 50 1.20 0.53 -4.75
C HIS A 50 0.59 0.13 -6.10
N PRO A 51 -0.66 -0.38 -6.12
CA PRO A 51 -1.32 -0.75 -7.36
C PRO A 51 -1.85 0.49 -8.09
N TRP A 52 -1.75 0.48 -9.41
CA TRP A 52 -2.27 1.53 -10.27
C TRP A 52 -2.61 0.97 -11.67
N PHE A 53 -3.45 1.63 -12.44
CA PHE A 53 -3.91 1.16 -13.76
C PHE A 53 -4.31 2.29 -14.71
N ASP A 54 -4.06 3.55 -14.36
CA ASP A 54 -4.44 4.73 -15.13
C ASP A 54 -3.38 5.09 -16.16
N THR A 55 -3.13 4.18 -17.11
CA THR A 55 -2.09 4.33 -18.12
C THR A 55 -2.21 3.31 -19.26
N ASN A 56 -1.37 3.45 -20.29
CA ASN A 56 -1.16 2.49 -21.37
C ASN A 56 -2.46 2.09 -22.11
N GLY A 57 -3.31 3.09 -22.43
CA GLY A 57 -4.56 2.89 -23.14
C GLY A 57 -5.73 2.43 -22.27
N GLN A 58 -5.60 2.51 -20.95
CA GLN A 58 -6.68 2.19 -20.00
C GLN A 58 -7.28 3.44 -19.33
N GLU A 59 -6.95 4.62 -19.77
CA GLU A 59 -7.33 5.90 -19.15
C GLU A 59 -8.85 6.05 -19.07
N GLU A 60 -9.58 5.66 -20.12
CA GLU A 60 -11.05 5.70 -20.14
C GLU A 60 -11.66 4.68 -19.17
N LEU A 61 -11.12 3.45 -19.15
CA LEU A 61 -11.51 2.41 -18.20
C LEU A 61 -11.27 2.89 -16.77
N ALA A 62 -10.09 3.44 -16.50
CA ALA A 62 -9.71 3.98 -15.19
C ALA A 62 -10.67 5.09 -14.76
N ALA A 63 -10.93 6.07 -15.63
CA ALA A 63 -11.87 7.16 -15.35
C ALA A 63 -13.30 6.64 -15.07
N ALA A 64 -13.73 5.59 -15.77
CA ALA A 64 -15.03 4.96 -15.54
C ALA A 64 -15.08 4.23 -14.19
N ILE A 65 -14.02 3.50 -13.82
CA ILE A 65 -13.90 2.83 -12.51
C ILE A 65 -13.89 3.89 -11.38
N TYR A 66 -13.11 4.97 -11.51
CA TYR A 66 -13.09 6.04 -10.49
C TYR A 66 -14.42 6.76 -10.34
N ARG A 67 -15.22 6.89 -11.41
CA ARG A 67 -16.60 7.40 -11.30
C ARG A 67 -17.47 6.47 -10.44
N VAL A 68 -17.32 5.15 -10.57
CA VAL A 68 -18.01 4.20 -9.69
C VAL A 68 -17.52 4.35 -8.25
N TYR A 69 -16.20 4.39 -8.02
CA TYR A 69 -15.65 4.58 -6.67
C TYR A 69 -16.24 5.81 -5.97
N ARG A 70 -16.21 6.98 -6.63
CA ARG A 70 -16.69 8.24 -6.04
C ARG A 70 -18.19 8.25 -5.73
N LYS A 71 -18.96 7.39 -6.38
CA LYS A 71 -20.39 7.23 -6.07
C LYS A 71 -20.62 6.62 -4.68
N PHE A 72 -19.72 5.75 -4.23
CA PHE A 72 -19.82 5.04 -2.95
C PHE A 72 -18.83 5.55 -1.90
N VAL A 73 -17.72 6.11 -2.34
CA VAL A 73 -16.63 6.67 -1.55
C VAL A 73 -16.23 8.02 -2.16
N PRO A 74 -16.92 9.11 -1.83
CA PRO A 74 -16.75 10.42 -2.48
C PRO A 74 -15.30 10.95 -2.45
N GLU A 75 -14.55 10.64 -1.40
CA GLU A 75 -13.14 11.01 -1.20
C GLU A 75 -12.13 10.11 -1.94
N ALA A 76 -12.60 9.10 -2.68
CA ALA A 76 -11.72 8.20 -3.42
C ALA A 76 -10.85 8.97 -4.42
N LYS A 77 -9.53 8.80 -4.30
CA LYS A 77 -8.54 9.39 -5.19
C LYS A 77 -8.14 8.38 -6.25
N ALA A 78 -7.78 8.89 -7.43
CA ALA A 78 -7.15 8.08 -8.45
C ALA A 78 -5.80 7.57 -7.94
N SER A 79 -5.47 6.32 -8.27
CA SER A 79 -4.12 5.82 -8.06
C SER A 79 -3.21 6.35 -9.17
N SER A 80 -1.95 6.56 -8.84
CA SER A 80 -0.91 6.95 -9.80
C SER A 80 0.30 6.06 -9.60
N GLU A 81 1.19 6.06 -10.56
CA GLU A 81 2.47 5.40 -10.43
C GLU A 81 3.22 5.92 -9.20
N TYR A 82 3.74 4.97 -8.44
CA TYR A 82 4.63 5.23 -7.31
C TYR A 82 6.08 5.11 -7.81
N GLY A 83 6.77 6.24 -7.89
CA GLY A 83 8.09 6.33 -8.51
C GLY A 83 9.25 6.48 -7.53
N GLU A 84 10.43 6.70 -8.09
CA GLU A 84 11.70 6.87 -7.37
C GLU A 84 11.67 8.03 -6.36
N GLU A 85 11.02 9.14 -6.70
CA GLU A 85 10.90 10.29 -5.81
C GLU A 85 10.05 9.97 -4.57
N ASP A 86 8.95 9.23 -4.76
CA ASP A 86 8.11 8.78 -3.67
C ASP A 86 8.86 7.82 -2.74
N ALA A 87 9.61 6.88 -3.34
CA ALA A 87 10.40 5.90 -2.59
C ALA A 87 11.48 6.59 -1.76
N ARG A 88 12.21 7.53 -2.34
CA ARG A 88 13.23 8.32 -1.64
C ARG A 88 12.61 9.12 -0.49
N ARG A 89 11.59 9.92 -0.78
CA ARG A 89 10.88 10.71 0.25
C ARG A 89 10.40 9.85 1.41
N ARG A 90 9.91 8.65 1.11
CA ARG A 90 9.45 7.69 2.12
C ARG A 90 10.61 7.08 2.91
N ALA A 91 11.73 6.79 2.27
CA ALA A 91 12.94 6.27 2.90
C ALA A 91 13.54 7.30 3.86
N ASP A 92 13.64 8.56 3.43
CA ASP A 92 14.24 9.67 4.19
C ASP A 92 13.52 9.94 5.52
N ILE A 93 12.27 9.52 5.68
CA ILE A 93 11.56 9.63 6.95
C ILE A 93 12.34 8.97 8.09
N ALA A 94 12.97 7.84 7.85
CA ALA A 94 13.70 7.09 8.87
C ALA A 94 14.84 7.90 9.51
N ALA A 95 15.50 8.79 8.74
CA ALA A 95 16.57 9.64 9.23
C ALA A 95 16.14 10.55 10.39
N LYS A 96 14.88 11.01 10.38
CA LYS A 96 14.32 11.87 11.43
C LYS A 96 14.30 11.19 12.80
N TYR A 97 14.37 9.87 12.81
CA TYR A 97 14.27 9.03 14.00
C TYR A 97 15.58 8.35 14.38
N GLY A 98 16.71 8.82 13.81
CA GLY A 98 18.05 8.37 14.16
C GLY A 98 18.56 7.16 13.38
N PHE A 99 17.81 6.70 12.39
CA PHE A 99 18.30 5.64 11.49
C PHE A 99 19.32 6.19 10.51
N ALA A 100 20.28 5.34 10.14
CA ALA A 100 21.27 5.58 9.11
C ALA A 100 21.27 4.45 8.08
N ASP A 101 22.23 4.46 7.14
CA ASP A 101 22.33 3.44 6.10
C ASP A 101 20.98 3.21 5.36
N ILE A 102 20.31 4.32 5.04
CA ILE A 102 18.97 4.29 4.47
C ILE A 102 19.07 3.94 3.00
N GLN A 103 18.37 2.91 2.61
CA GLN A 103 18.32 2.41 1.23
C GLN A 103 16.88 2.17 0.82
N TYR A 104 16.62 2.26 -0.49
CA TYR A 104 15.35 1.82 -1.05
C TYR A 104 15.55 1.12 -2.38
N LYS A 105 14.58 0.28 -2.74
CA LYS A 105 14.53 -0.38 -4.04
C LYS A 105 13.09 -0.54 -4.48
N LEU A 106 12.83 -0.34 -5.77
CA LEU A 106 11.55 -0.55 -6.41
C LEU A 106 11.53 -1.86 -7.18
N TYR A 107 10.42 -2.56 -7.09
CA TYR A 107 10.10 -3.77 -7.84
C TYR A 107 8.79 -3.55 -8.58
N TYR A 108 8.74 -3.91 -9.84
CA TYR A 108 7.61 -3.71 -10.71
C TYR A 108 6.95 -5.02 -11.09
N ARG A 109 5.64 -5.06 -11.08
CA ARG A 109 4.84 -6.19 -11.52
C ARG A 109 3.69 -5.71 -12.36
N THR A 110 3.43 -6.40 -13.48
CA THR A 110 2.25 -6.21 -14.32
C THR A 110 1.41 -7.48 -14.31
N GLN A 111 0.11 -7.35 -14.16
CA GLN A 111 -0.80 -8.48 -14.15
C GLN A 111 -2.13 -8.11 -14.80
N VAL A 112 -2.59 -8.94 -15.75
CA VAL A 112 -3.91 -8.82 -16.34
C VAL A 112 -4.90 -9.62 -15.50
N TYR A 113 -6.04 -9.03 -15.21
CA TYR A 113 -7.14 -9.64 -14.48
C TYR A 113 -8.40 -9.63 -15.35
N SER A 114 -9.15 -10.70 -15.35
CA SER A 114 -10.56 -10.66 -15.72
C SER A 114 -11.36 -9.82 -14.72
N SER A 115 -12.54 -9.38 -15.08
CA SER A 115 -13.41 -8.64 -14.17
C SER A 115 -13.69 -9.43 -12.88
N GLU A 116 -13.90 -10.75 -12.98
CA GLU A 116 -14.15 -11.62 -11.83
C GLU A 116 -12.94 -11.70 -10.89
N GLU A 117 -11.75 -11.94 -11.45
CA GLU A 117 -10.51 -12.02 -10.67
C GLU A 117 -10.19 -10.70 -9.98
N TYR A 118 -10.40 -9.57 -10.68
CA TYR A 118 -10.18 -8.25 -10.08
C TYR A 118 -11.14 -7.98 -8.93
N ILE A 119 -12.43 -8.29 -9.11
CA ILE A 119 -13.42 -8.15 -8.03
C ILE A 119 -13.09 -9.03 -6.84
N LYS A 120 -12.73 -10.30 -7.06
CA LYS A 120 -12.28 -11.20 -6.00
C LYS A 120 -11.07 -10.63 -5.25
N ARG A 121 -10.10 -10.08 -5.97
CA ARG A 121 -8.91 -9.45 -5.39
C ARG A 121 -9.27 -8.27 -4.48
N ILE A 122 -10.06 -7.30 -4.97
CA ILE A 122 -10.35 -6.09 -4.20
C ILE A 122 -11.39 -6.32 -3.08
N SER A 123 -12.21 -7.35 -3.16
CA SER A 123 -13.25 -7.64 -2.15
C SER A 123 -12.69 -7.96 -0.76
N ILE A 124 -11.43 -8.37 -0.68
CA ILE A 124 -10.73 -8.70 0.57
C ILE A 124 -9.88 -7.53 1.12
N GLU A 125 -9.87 -6.39 0.44
CA GLU A 125 -9.15 -5.20 0.91
C GLU A 125 -9.92 -4.56 2.09
N ASN A 126 -9.17 -4.15 3.12
CA ASN A 126 -9.74 -3.67 4.39
C ASN A 126 -10.71 -2.49 4.22
N ASP A 127 -10.41 -1.56 3.31
CA ASP A 127 -11.26 -0.40 3.02
C ASP A 127 -12.61 -0.80 2.38
N LYS A 128 -12.64 -1.87 1.58
CA LYS A 128 -13.88 -2.44 1.03
C LYS A 128 -14.66 -3.23 2.08
N ILE A 129 -13.95 -4.02 2.91
CA ILE A 129 -14.58 -4.76 4.01
C ILE A 129 -15.24 -3.81 5.02
N ALA A 130 -14.65 -2.64 5.24
CA ALA A 130 -15.17 -1.63 6.17
C ALA A 130 -16.46 -0.94 5.67
N LEU A 131 -16.78 -1.04 4.38
CA LEU A 131 -18.03 -0.46 3.85
C LEU A 131 -19.26 -1.26 4.31
N PRO A 132 -20.41 -0.59 4.53
CA PRO A 132 -21.68 -1.28 4.66
C PRO A 132 -21.93 -2.24 3.49
N LYS A 133 -22.55 -3.39 3.78
CA LYS A 133 -22.69 -4.48 2.81
C LYS A 133 -23.32 -4.04 1.47
N ASP A 134 -24.39 -3.28 1.53
CA ASP A 134 -25.10 -2.74 0.37
C ASP A 134 -24.21 -1.83 -0.49
N LYS A 135 -23.45 -0.95 0.13
CA LYS A 135 -22.50 -0.07 -0.57
C LYS A 135 -21.36 -0.85 -1.18
N ARG A 136 -20.82 -1.82 -0.45
CA ARG A 136 -19.75 -2.70 -0.95
C ARG A 136 -20.22 -3.50 -2.15
N ASP A 137 -21.37 -4.15 -2.04
CA ASP A 137 -21.92 -4.98 -3.11
C ASP A 137 -22.21 -4.13 -4.36
N GLY A 138 -22.76 -2.92 -4.18
CA GLY A 138 -22.99 -1.98 -5.28
C GLY A 138 -21.70 -1.46 -5.92
N LEU A 139 -20.66 -1.18 -5.12
CA LEU A 139 -19.33 -0.78 -5.61
C LEU A 139 -18.72 -1.90 -6.47
N LEU A 140 -18.67 -3.13 -5.95
CA LEU A 140 -18.05 -4.26 -6.62
C LEU A 140 -18.79 -4.62 -7.91
N ALA A 141 -20.13 -4.64 -7.89
CA ALA A 141 -20.94 -4.87 -9.09
C ALA A 141 -20.74 -3.77 -10.13
N GLY A 142 -20.67 -2.52 -9.71
CA GLY A 142 -20.43 -1.38 -10.60
C GLY A 142 -19.06 -1.46 -11.28
N ILE A 143 -18.00 -1.78 -10.54
CA ILE A 143 -16.64 -1.95 -11.10
C ILE A 143 -16.62 -3.12 -12.09
N ARG A 144 -17.20 -4.26 -11.74
CA ARG A 144 -17.32 -5.42 -12.65
C ARG A 144 -17.97 -5.03 -13.96
N SER A 145 -19.14 -4.39 -13.89
CA SER A 145 -19.88 -3.95 -15.09
C SER A 145 -19.09 -2.99 -15.97
N VAL A 146 -18.26 -2.12 -15.36
CA VAL A 146 -17.37 -1.24 -16.13
C VAL A 146 -16.30 -2.05 -16.84
N ILE A 147 -15.58 -2.92 -16.14
CA ILE A 147 -14.51 -3.74 -16.75
C ILE A 147 -15.10 -4.58 -17.91
N ASP A 148 -16.24 -5.23 -17.70
CA ASP A 148 -16.92 -6.04 -18.73
C ASP A 148 -17.24 -5.21 -19.99
N ARG A 149 -17.67 -3.95 -19.82
CA ARG A 149 -17.98 -3.04 -20.93
C ARG A 149 -16.74 -2.61 -21.70
N TYR A 150 -15.60 -2.55 -21.06
CA TYR A 150 -14.31 -2.14 -21.66
C TYR A 150 -13.43 -3.33 -22.09
N GLY A 151 -14.02 -4.46 -22.42
CA GLY A 151 -13.33 -5.63 -22.96
C GLY A 151 -13.06 -6.76 -21.97
N GLY A 152 -13.63 -6.67 -20.76
CA GLY A 152 -13.65 -7.77 -19.78
C GLY A 152 -12.35 -7.95 -18.99
N THR A 153 -11.31 -7.16 -19.26
CA THR A 153 -10.01 -7.27 -18.58
C THR A 153 -9.48 -5.92 -18.10
N LEU A 154 -8.65 -5.97 -17.08
CA LEU A 154 -7.91 -4.83 -16.54
C LEU A 154 -6.44 -5.21 -16.36
N THR A 155 -5.53 -4.41 -16.87
CA THR A 155 -4.10 -4.54 -16.58
C THR A 155 -3.75 -3.73 -15.35
N LEU A 156 -3.32 -4.41 -14.29
CA LEU A 156 -2.88 -3.79 -13.05
C LEU A 156 -1.36 -3.75 -12.99
N TYR A 157 -0.83 -2.57 -12.84
CA TYR A 157 0.58 -2.33 -12.53
C TYR A 157 0.73 -2.24 -11.01
N THR A 158 1.80 -2.78 -10.48
CA THR A 158 2.09 -2.69 -9.05
C THR A 158 3.55 -2.35 -8.86
N THR A 159 3.82 -1.22 -8.24
CA THR A 159 5.15 -0.91 -7.71
C THR A 159 5.21 -1.36 -6.26
N THR A 160 6.20 -2.16 -5.91
CA THR A 160 6.49 -2.51 -4.52
C THR A 160 7.77 -1.79 -4.11
N ASP A 161 7.69 -0.92 -3.13
CA ASP A 161 8.86 -0.28 -2.53
C ASP A 161 9.37 -1.09 -1.33
N LEU A 162 10.67 -1.32 -1.29
CA LEU A 162 11.40 -1.81 -0.13
C LEU A 162 12.27 -0.68 0.41
N ASN A 163 12.11 -0.37 1.68
CA ASN A 163 12.96 0.60 2.39
C ASN A 163 13.68 -0.13 3.52
N LEU A 164 14.99 0.07 3.61
CA LEU A 164 15.85 -0.46 4.66
C LEU A 164 16.47 0.72 5.42
N ALA A 165 16.53 0.61 6.73
CA ALA A 165 17.15 1.62 7.59
C ALA A 165 17.82 0.94 8.79
N ARG A 166 19.05 1.31 9.12
CA ARG A 166 19.86 0.71 10.16
C ARG A 166 19.87 1.57 11.42
N LYS A 167 19.70 0.94 12.58
CA LYS A 167 20.00 1.60 13.85
C LYS A 167 21.51 1.65 14.05
N MET A 168 22.04 2.82 14.31
CA MET A 168 23.45 3.00 14.67
C MET A 168 23.66 2.72 16.16
#